data_b05da22287096b54bbe7a4d708669d99
#
_entry.id   b05da22287096b54bbe7a4d708669d99
#
_cell.length_a   1.000
_cell.length_b   1.000
_cell.length_c   1.000
_cell.angle_alpha   90.00
_cell.angle_beta   90.00
_cell.angle_gamma   90.00
#
_symmetry.space_group_name_H-M   'P 1'
#
loop_
_entity.id
_entity.type
_entity.pdbx_description
1 polymer ?
#
loop_
_entity_poly.entity_id
_entity_poly.type
_entity_poly.pdbx_seq_one_letter_code
_entity_poly.pdbx_strand_id
1 'polypeptide(L)'
;MSFAVSLSLLGLVAIAAPMVASVLVALSPRPYAKWFSVLGAAVSTVCTIAANFAGAGMPDTQVPLISFGQTLVMGFTFDRMSTLLAPAFVGIGLLVVIYSIPYMSENNREHPDAPRRRFYAYLATFIGAMAGLVYSSTLLGQLVFFEITGACSWGLISYYMSPTAKKAGMKALIITHIGALGLYLGAAIVFAHTGTFAITAIAGLDAKLKAIVLLLVLFAAWAKSAQVPMYMWLPSAMEAPTPVSAYLHGASMVKVGVCVFARALVSAGEIPEIVGWVAIIDAMVTMLFGF
;
A
#
# COMPACT_ATOMS: atom_id res chain seq x y z
N MET A 1 -2.13 21.36 -20.37
CA MET A 1 -1.52 21.72 -19.07
C MET A 1 -2.50 21.76 -17.90
N SER A 2 -3.72 22.30 -18.05
CA SER A 2 -4.72 22.36 -16.97
C SER A 2 -5.23 21.00 -16.50
N PHE A 3 -5.35 20.02 -17.38
CA PHE A 3 -5.94 18.71 -17.09
C PHE A 3 -5.00 17.79 -16.28
N ALA A 4 -3.72 17.69 -16.66
CA ALA A 4 -2.72 16.93 -15.87
C ALA A 4 -2.56 17.51 -14.46
N VAL A 5 -2.68 18.84 -14.32
CA VAL A 5 -2.69 19.53 -13.02
C VAL A 5 -3.94 19.13 -12.21
N SER A 6 -5.12 18.98 -12.82
CA SER A 6 -6.31 18.55 -12.10
C SER A 6 -6.22 17.09 -11.63
N LEU A 7 -5.68 16.17 -12.45
CA LEU A 7 -5.45 14.78 -12.05
C LEU A 7 -4.42 14.66 -10.92
N SER A 8 -3.31 15.42 -11.02
CA SER A 8 -2.31 15.42 -9.97
C SER A 8 -2.86 15.95 -8.64
N LEU A 9 -3.70 16.97 -8.70
CA LEU A 9 -4.35 17.52 -7.51
C LEU A 9 -5.32 16.50 -6.89
N LEU A 10 -6.13 15.81 -7.68
CA LEU A 10 -7.02 14.77 -7.20
C LEU A 10 -6.23 13.62 -6.55
N GLY A 11 -5.14 13.17 -7.16
CA GLY A 11 -4.25 12.16 -6.59
C GLY A 11 -3.59 12.60 -5.29
N LEU A 12 -3.09 13.85 -5.23
CA LEU A 12 -2.53 14.43 -4.00
C LEU A 12 -3.56 14.51 -2.88
N VAL A 13 -4.77 14.98 -3.18
CA VAL A 13 -5.86 15.08 -2.19
C VAL A 13 -6.29 13.68 -1.74
N ALA A 14 -6.35 12.71 -2.64
CA ALA A 14 -6.68 11.33 -2.30
C ALA A 14 -5.70 10.72 -1.29
N ILE A 15 -4.42 11.08 -1.38
CA ILE A 15 -3.37 10.62 -0.45
C ILE A 15 -3.37 11.48 0.82
N ALA A 16 -3.37 12.81 0.65
CA ALA A 16 -3.18 13.75 1.75
C ALA A 16 -4.38 13.80 2.71
N ALA A 17 -5.63 13.71 2.20
CA ALA A 17 -6.82 13.84 3.03
C ALA A 17 -6.86 12.83 4.19
N PRO A 18 -6.68 11.51 3.98
CA PRO A 18 -6.66 10.58 5.10
C PRO A 18 -5.40 10.71 5.97
N MET A 19 -4.25 11.14 5.42
CA MET A 19 -3.06 11.40 6.23
C MET A 19 -3.23 12.61 7.14
N VAL A 20 -3.79 13.71 6.63
CA VAL A 20 -4.15 14.88 7.43
C VAL A 20 -5.23 14.52 8.47
N ALA A 21 -6.23 13.75 8.06
CA ALA A 21 -7.24 13.23 8.98
C ALA A 21 -6.61 12.43 10.13
N SER A 22 -5.58 11.63 9.86
CA SER A 22 -4.83 10.89 10.90
C SER A 22 -4.20 11.83 11.94
N VAL A 23 -3.58 12.92 11.50
CA VAL A 23 -3.02 13.95 12.39
C VAL A 23 -4.14 14.62 13.21
N LEU A 24 -5.24 14.99 12.55
CA LEU A 24 -6.40 15.55 13.24
C LEU A 24 -6.99 14.58 14.28
N VAL A 25 -7.08 13.30 13.96
CA VAL A 25 -7.48 12.23 14.89
C VAL A 25 -6.56 12.18 16.11
N ALA A 26 -5.24 12.26 15.90
CA ALA A 26 -4.27 12.21 16.99
C ALA A 26 -4.36 13.43 17.92
N LEU A 27 -4.71 14.59 17.38
CA LEU A 27 -4.80 15.86 18.14
C LEU A 27 -6.19 16.12 18.72
N SER A 28 -7.26 15.52 18.16
CA SER A 28 -8.65 15.81 18.52
C SER A 28 -9.09 15.12 19.81
N PRO A 29 -10.14 15.64 20.50
CA PRO A 29 -10.82 14.91 21.56
C PRO A 29 -11.42 13.58 21.08
N ARG A 30 -11.48 12.59 21.98
CA ARG A 30 -11.93 11.21 21.67
C ARG A 30 -13.20 11.08 20.83
N PRO A 31 -14.31 11.84 21.07
CA PRO A 31 -15.56 11.65 20.34
C PRO A 31 -15.49 12.03 18.85
N TYR A 32 -14.57 12.93 18.47
CA TYR A 32 -14.44 13.42 17.10
C TYR A 32 -13.51 12.57 16.23
N ALA A 33 -12.62 11.77 16.82
CA ALA A 33 -11.61 10.98 16.13
C ALA A 33 -12.19 10.11 14.99
N LYS A 34 -13.29 9.41 15.23
CA LYS A 34 -14.00 8.59 14.25
C LYS A 34 -14.47 9.40 13.03
N TRP A 35 -14.98 10.61 13.25
CA TRP A 35 -15.54 11.45 12.19
C TRP A 35 -14.46 12.04 11.29
N PHE A 36 -13.31 12.45 11.85
CA PHE A 36 -12.17 12.87 11.04
C PHE A 36 -11.65 11.72 10.16
N SER A 37 -11.59 10.50 10.69
CA SER A 37 -11.20 9.33 9.90
C SER A 37 -12.19 9.03 8.77
N VAL A 38 -13.51 9.08 9.05
CA VAL A 38 -14.55 8.93 8.02
C VAL A 38 -14.43 10.01 6.95
N LEU A 39 -14.29 11.27 7.36
CA LEU A 39 -14.17 12.38 6.42
C LEU A 39 -12.94 12.24 5.51
N GLY A 40 -11.78 11.93 6.09
CA GLY A 40 -10.55 11.70 5.32
C GLY A 40 -10.67 10.56 4.31
N ALA A 41 -11.25 9.43 4.73
CA ALA A 41 -11.49 8.29 3.84
C ALA A 41 -12.55 8.60 2.77
N ALA A 42 -13.61 9.32 3.11
CA ALA A 42 -14.65 9.73 2.15
C ALA A 42 -14.09 10.68 1.08
N VAL A 43 -13.35 11.72 1.49
CA VAL A 43 -12.69 12.64 0.55
C VAL A 43 -11.74 11.88 -0.37
N SER A 44 -10.93 10.98 0.18
CA SER A 44 -10.01 10.15 -0.62
C SER A 44 -10.77 9.28 -1.62
N THR A 45 -11.87 8.65 -1.21
CA THR A 45 -12.72 7.83 -2.09
C THR A 45 -13.33 8.66 -3.23
N VAL A 46 -13.89 9.83 -2.91
CA VAL A 46 -14.46 10.74 -3.92
C VAL A 46 -13.39 11.20 -4.91
N CYS A 47 -12.20 11.57 -4.41
CA CYS A 47 -11.10 12.01 -5.27
C CYS A 47 -10.57 10.88 -6.17
N THR A 48 -10.47 9.64 -5.69
CA THR A 48 -10.06 8.50 -6.53
C THR A 48 -11.10 8.19 -7.61
N ILE A 49 -12.39 8.24 -7.29
CA ILE A 49 -13.47 8.06 -8.25
C ILE A 49 -13.48 9.21 -9.27
N ALA A 50 -13.35 10.46 -8.82
CA ALA A 50 -13.30 11.63 -9.70
C ALA A 50 -12.08 11.57 -10.64
N ALA A 51 -10.91 11.13 -10.16
CA ALA A 51 -9.73 10.92 -10.99
C ALA A 51 -9.96 9.86 -12.09
N ASN A 52 -10.72 8.81 -11.78
CA ASN A 52 -11.10 7.79 -12.77
C ASN A 52 -12.00 8.34 -13.87
N PHE A 53 -13.04 9.10 -13.51
CA PHE A 53 -13.92 9.72 -14.52
C PHE A 53 -13.18 10.77 -15.34
N ALA A 54 -12.34 11.57 -14.70
CA ALA A 54 -11.52 12.55 -15.38
C ALA A 54 -10.49 11.91 -16.33
N GLY A 55 -9.87 10.78 -15.94
CA GLY A 55 -8.92 10.04 -16.77
C GLY A 55 -9.54 9.09 -17.79
N ALA A 56 -10.87 8.90 -17.78
CA ALA A 56 -11.54 7.96 -18.68
C ALA A 56 -11.30 8.32 -20.16
N GLY A 57 -10.79 7.35 -20.92
CA GLY A 57 -10.49 7.52 -22.35
C GLY A 57 -9.16 8.22 -22.66
N MET A 58 -8.36 8.55 -21.64
CA MET A 58 -7.05 9.13 -21.84
C MET A 58 -5.94 8.08 -21.91
N PRO A 59 -4.82 8.38 -22.59
CA PRO A 59 -3.63 7.55 -22.51
C PRO A 59 -3.06 7.60 -21.09
N ASP A 60 -2.28 6.57 -20.73
CA ASP A 60 -1.60 6.51 -19.46
C ASP A 60 -0.79 7.78 -19.19
N THR A 61 -1.15 8.47 -18.12
CA THR A 61 -0.60 9.78 -17.80
C THR A 61 0.33 9.67 -16.60
N GLN A 62 1.59 10.09 -16.78
CA GLN A 62 2.55 10.22 -15.69
C GLN A 62 2.71 11.70 -15.33
N VAL A 63 2.64 12.00 -14.05
CA VAL A 63 2.78 13.36 -13.53
C VAL A 63 3.95 13.40 -12.54
N PRO A 64 5.05 14.10 -12.88
CA PRO A 64 6.15 14.26 -11.94
C PRO A 64 5.73 15.18 -10.79
N LEU A 65 6.05 14.80 -9.55
CA LEU A 65 5.81 15.61 -8.35
C LEU A 65 7.10 16.21 -7.81
N ILE A 66 8.12 15.37 -7.66
CA ILE A 66 9.42 15.77 -7.13
C ILE A 66 10.48 15.24 -8.09
N SER A 67 11.25 16.14 -8.65
CA SER A 67 12.41 15.84 -9.50
C SER A 67 13.61 16.69 -9.09
N PHE A 68 14.78 16.09 -9.08
CA PHE A 68 16.06 16.80 -8.90
C PHE A 68 16.85 16.72 -10.21
N GLY A 69 16.91 17.82 -10.94
CA GLY A 69 17.46 17.85 -12.31
C GLY A 69 16.69 16.90 -13.23
N GLN A 70 17.35 15.92 -13.78
CA GLN A 70 16.74 14.88 -14.66
C GLN A 70 16.20 13.67 -13.89
N THR A 71 16.46 13.57 -12.59
CA THR A 71 16.05 12.43 -11.77
C THR A 71 14.63 12.61 -11.26
N LEU A 72 13.71 11.74 -11.69
CA LEU A 72 12.38 11.63 -11.13
C LEU A 72 12.44 10.84 -9.80
N VAL A 73 12.16 11.53 -8.69
CA VAL A 73 12.17 10.94 -7.34
C VAL A 73 10.79 10.44 -6.94
N MET A 74 9.76 11.28 -7.09
CA MET A 74 8.36 10.93 -6.86
C MET A 74 7.48 11.46 -7.98
N GLY A 75 6.51 10.65 -8.38
CA GLY A 75 5.51 11.02 -9.36
C GLY A 75 4.28 10.14 -9.24
N PHE A 76 3.23 10.53 -9.94
CA PHE A 76 2.00 9.77 -10.06
C PHE A 76 1.84 9.20 -11.45
N THR A 77 1.15 8.05 -11.52
CA THR A 77 0.70 7.46 -12.76
C THR A 77 -0.81 7.18 -12.68
N PHE A 78 -1.51 7.61 -13.70
CA PHE A 78 -2.95 7.38 -13.88
C PHE A 78 -3.11 6.48 -15.09
N ASP A 79 -3.26 5.19 -14.84
CA ASP A 79 -3.39 4.12 -15.81
C ASP A 79 -4.58 3.22 -15.45
N ARG A 80 -4.86 2.21 -16.28
CA ARG A 80 -5.96 1.26 -16.04
C ARG A 80 -5.83 0.52 -14.71
N MET A 81 -4.60 0.25 -14.28
CA MET A 81 -4.36 -0.43 -13.01
C MET A 81 -4.68 0.47 -11.83
N SER A 82 -4.22 1.72 -11.84
CA SER A 82 -4.52 2.68 -10.77
C SER A 82 -5.99 3.06 -10.73
N THR A 83 -6.67 3.19 -11.88
CA THR A 83 -8.12 3.44 -11.95
C THR A 83 -8.95 2.32 -11.34
N LEU A 84 -8.53 1.08 -11.44
CA LEU A 84 -9.21 -0.05 -10.83
C LEU A 84 -8.92 -0.17 -9.33
N LEU A 85 -7.63 -0.12 -8.97
CA LEU A 85 -7.18 -0.48 -7.63
C LEU A 85 -7.36 0.63 -6.60
N ALA A 86 -7.13 1.91 -6.96
CA ALA A 86 -7.21 3.01 -6.00
C ALA A 86 -8.61 3.15 -5.38
N PRO A 87 -9.72 3.24 -6.14
CA PRO A 87 -11.05 3.34 -5.53
C PRO A 87 -11.46 2.06 -4.81
N ALA A 88 -10.99 0.88 -5.24
CA ALA A 88 -11.26 -0.37 -4.55
C ALA A 88 -10.62 -0.37 -3.14
N PHE A 89 -9.32 -0.06 -3.04
CA PHE A 89 -8.64 -0.07 -1.75
C PHE A 89 -9.13 1.03 -0.80
N VAL A 90 -9.33 2.23 -1.32
CA VAL A 90 -9.78 3.37 -0.52
C VAL A 90 -11.25 3.25 -0.16
N GLY A 91 -12.09 2.80 -1.10
CA GLY A 91 -13.53 2.59 -0.88
C GLY A 91 -13.82 1.51 0.16
N ILE A 92 -13.13 0.36 0.09
CA ILE A 92 -13.24 -0.66 1.14
C ILE A 92 -12.69 -0.09 2.47
N GLY A 93 -11.63 0.71 2.44
CA GLY A 93 -11.13 1.41 3.62
C GLY A 93 -12.19 2.30 4.27
N LEU A 94 -12.94 3.07 3.48
CA LEU A 94 -14.07 3.87 3.97
C LEU A 94 -15.15 3.00 4.62
N LEU A 95 -15.55 1.90 3.98
CA LEU A 95 -16.53 0.97 4.53
C LEU A 95 -16.08 0.39 5.87
N VAL A 96 -14.79 0.03 5.97
CA VAL A 96 -14.21 -0.49 7.22
C VAL A 96 -14.16 0.58 8.30
N VAL A 97 -13.84 1.85 7.98
CA VAL A 97 -13.91 2.95 8.95
C VAL A 97 -15.34 3.12 9.48
N ILE A 98 -16.35 3.10 8.60
CA ILE A 98 -17.76 3.21 8.99
C ILE A 98 -18.16 2.02 9.87
N TYR A 99 -17.83 0.79 9.45
CA TYR A 99 -18.10 -0.43 10.22
C TYR A 99 -17.43 -0.42 11.60
N SER A 100 -16.25 0.18 11.69
CA SER A 100 -15.52 0.26 12.96
C SER A 100 -16.17 1.17 14.00
N ILE A 101 -17.08 2.08 13.61
CA ILE A 101 -17.73 3.01 14.55
C ILE A 101 -18.51 2.28 15.64
N PRO A 102 -19.48 1.41 15.32
CA PRO A 102 -20.16 0.62 16.35
C PRO A 102 -19.23 -0.43 16.99
N TYR A 103 -18.36 -1.06 16.21
CA TYR A 103 -17.45 -2.11 16.68
C TYR A 103 -16.48 -1.60 17.75
N MET A 104 -15.91 -0.40 17.56
CA MET A 104 -14.98 0.23 18.49
C MET A 104 -15.68 1.13 19.52
N SER A 105 -17.00 0.99 19.71
CA SER A 105 -17.77 1.78 20.68
C SER A 105 -17.53 1.31 22.12
N GLU A 106 -18.03 2.07 23.10
CA GLU A 106 -17.98 1.71 24.52
C GLU A 106 -18.80 0.46 24.85
N ASN A 107 -19.72 0.11 23.96
CA ASN A 107 -20.51 -1.11 24.06
C ASN A 107 -19.74 -2.36 23.67
N ASN A 108 -18.49 -2.25 23.18
CA ASN A 108 -17.65 -3.43 22.94
C ASN A 108 -17.21 -4.02 24.27
N ARG A 109 -17.83 -5.14 24.65
CA ARG A 109 -17.58 -5.82 25.92
C ARG A 109 -16.21 -6.46 26.02
N GLU A 110 -15.57 -6.76 24.89
CA GLU A 110 -14.27 -7.45 24.86
C GLU A 110 -13.11 -6.51 25.27
N HIS A 111 -13.16 -5.24 24.84
CA HIS A 111 -12.06 -4.29 25.07
C HIS A 111 -12.56 -2.85 25.23
N PRO A 112 -13.30 -2.51 26.30
CA PRO A 112 -13.92 -1.18 26.47
C PRO A 112 -12.90 -0.04 26.60
N ASP A 113 -11.71 -0.33 27.15
CA ASP A 113 -10.68 0.67 27.45
C ASP A 113 -9.61 0.84 26.36
N ALA A 114 -9.79 0.18 25.21
CA ALA A 114 -8.81 0.24 24.14
C ALA A 114 -8.67 1.65 23.53
N PRO A 115 -7.45 2.09 23.14
CA PRO A 115 -7.17 3.47 22.72
C PRO A 115 -7.68 3.76 21.29
N ARG A 116 -8.97 4.10 21.16
CA ARG A 116 -9.70 4.30 19.89
C ARG A 116 -9.03 5.32 18.96
N ARG A 117 -8.41 6.39 19.49
CA ARG A 117 -7.70 7.38 18.66
C ARG A 117 -6.55 6.74 17.86
N ARG A 118 -5.77 5.88 18.53
CA ARG A 118 -4.68 5.17 17.88
C ARG A 118 -5.17 4.30 16.71
N PHE A 119 -6.30 3.62 16.89
CA PHE A 119 -6.93 2.81 15.84
C PHE A 119 -7.27 3.65 14.60
N TYR A 120 -8.05 4.72 14.79
CA TYR A 120 -8.49 5.57 13.68
C TYR A 120 -7.33 6.31 13.00
N ALA A 121 -6.31 6.72 13.76
CA ALA A 121 -5.13 7.36 13.20
C ALA A 121 -4.36 6.41 12.28
N TYR A 122 -4.02 5.20 12.74
CA TYR A 122 -3.32 4.22 11.90
C TYR A 122 -4.16 3.79 10.70
N LEU A 123 -5.47 3.59 10.87
CA LEU A 123 -6.35 3.19 9.78
C LEU A 123 -6.44 4.28 8.70
N ALA A 124 -6.58 5.55 9.08
CA ALA A 124 -6.59 6.67 8.15
C ALA A 124 -5.24 6.80 7.41
N THR A 125 -4.10 6.73 8.13
CA THR A 125 -2.77 6.74 7.49
C THR A 125 -2.62 5.58 6.52
N PHE A 126 -3.10 4.40 6.87
CA PHE A 126 -3.03 3.22 6.02
C PHE A 126 -3.80 3.43 4.71
N ILE A 127 -5.01 3.99 4.77
CA ILE A 127 -5.83 4.30 3.58
C ILE A 127 -5.10 5.27 2.66
N GLY A 128 -4.52 6.35 3.20
CA GLY A 128 -3.72 7.29 2.42
C GLY A 128 -2.47 6.66 1.80
N ALA A 129 -1.78 5.80 2.55
CA ALA A 129 -0.62 5.08 2.04
C ALA A 129 -0.97 4.10 0.91
N MET A 130 -2.14 3.45 0.96
CA MET A 130 -2.63 2.61 -0.12
C MET A 130 -2.89 3.39 -1.41
N ALA A 131 -3.53 4.57 -1.31
CA ALA A 131 -3.71 5.46 -2.45
C ALA A 131 -2.35 5.89 -3.04
N GLY A 132 -1.41 6.31 -2.17
CA GLY A 132 -0.07 6.72 -2.58
C GLY A 132 0.73 5.61 -3.27
N LEU A 133 0.63 4.39 -2.77
CA LEU A 133 1.30 3.23 -3.36
C LEU A 133 0.76 2.92 -4.77
N VAL A 134 -0.56 2.94 -4.93
CA VAL A 134 -1.20 2.64 -6.22
C VAL A 134 -0.88 3.70 -7.26
N TYR A 135 -0.88 4.98 -6.89
CA TYR A 135 -0.55 6.07 -7.81
C TYR A 135 0.95 6.26 -8.05
N SER A 136 1.82 5.68 -7.25
CA SER A 136 3.28 5.88 -7.43
C SER A 136 3.79 5.41 -8.78
N SER A 137 4.49 6.32 -9.50
CA SER A 137 5.18 6.05 -10.77
C SER A 137 6.65 5.70 -10.59
N THR A 138 7.18 5.73 -9.36
CA THR A 138 8.58 5.45 -9.05
C THR A 138 8.72 4.34 -8.02
N LEU A 139 9.79 3.55 -8.11
CA LEU A 139 10.12 2.51 -7.12
C LEU A 139 10.34 3.11 -5.73
N LEU A 140 10.94 4.30 -5.65
CA LEU A 140 11.14 4.99 -4.38
C LEU A 140 9.82 5.44 -3.76
N GLY A 141 8.89 5.97 -4.57
CA GLY A 141 7.55 6.33 -4.11
C GLY A 141 6.78 5.10 -3.61
N GLN A 142 6.82 3.99 -4.36
CA GLN A 142 6.24 2.72 -3.90
C GLN A 142 6.86 2.25 -2.59
N LEU A 143 8.18 2.33 -2.46
CA LEU A 143 8.90 1.95 -1.25
C LEU A 143 8.46 2.75 -0.02
N VAL A 144 8.36 4.08 -0.13
CA VAL A 144 7.91 4.94 0.97
C VAL A 144 6.51 4.53 1.44
N PHE A 145 5.56 4.36 0.54
CA PHE A 145 4.21 3.95 0.91
C PHE A 145 4.13 2.48 1.38
N PHE A 146 4.98 1.62 0.84
CA PHE A 146 5.12 0.24 1.29
C PHE A 146 5.53 0.17 2.76
N GLU A 147 6.50 0.98 3.18
CA GLU A 147 6.96 1.06 4.57
C GLU A 147 5.91 1.69 5.49
N ILE A 148 5.23 2.76 5.04
CA ILE A 148 4.12 3.37 5.81
C ILE A 148 3.03 2.33 6.07
N THR A 149 2.64 1.54 5.06
CA THR A 149 1.66 0.46 5.25
C THR A 149 2.16 -0.62 6.24
N GLY A 150 3.46 -0.91 6.26
CA GLY A 150 4.09 -1.82 7.21
C GLY A 150 4.00 -1.31 8.65
N ALA A 151 4.37 -0.06 8.87
CA ALA A 151 4.28 0.59 10.18
C ALA A 151 2.85 0.70 10.69
N CYS A 152 1.90 1.07 9.83
CA CYS A 152 0.48 1.12 10.18
C CYS A 152 -0.07 -0.27 10.53
N SER A 153 0.31 -1.31 9.79
CA SER A 153 -0.10 -2.69 10.09
C SER A 153 0.41 -3.15 11.44
N TRP A 154 1.68 -2.86 11.77
CA TRP A 154 2.22 -3.13 13.11
C TRP A 154 1.37 -2.46 14.20
N GLY A 155 1.04 -1.16 14.02
CA GLY A 155 0.25 -0.39 14.97
C GLY A 155 -1.19 -0.91 15.13
N LEU A 156 -1.79 -1.42 14.06
CA LEU A 156 -3.14 -1.98 14.05
C LEU A 156 -3.17 -3.41 14.59
N ILE A 157 -2.21 -4.27 14.24
CA ILE A 157 -2.13 -5.66 14.76
C ILE A 157 -1.85 -5.65 16.28
N SER A 158 -0.95 -4.79 16.72
CA SER A 158 -0.64 -4.63 18.15
C SER A 158 -1.65 -3.78 18.93
N TYR A 159 -2.82 -3.52 18.38
CA TYR A 159 -3.79 -2.58 18.92
C TYR A 159 -4.16 -2.85 20.38
N TYR A 160 -4.47 -4.08 20.74
CA TYR A 160 -4.87 -4.47 22.10
C TYR A 160 -3.74 -4.43 23.13
N MET A 161 -2.50 -4.21 22.70
CA MET A 161 -1.32 -4.10 23.56
C MET A 161 -1.04 -5.32 24.45
N SER A 162 -1.74 -6.44 24.26
CA SER A 162 -1.43 -7.71 24.91
C SER A 162 -0.02 -8.19 24.49
N PRO A 163 0.66 -9.03 25.30
CA PRO A 163 1.94 -9.60 24.92
C PRO A 163 1.88 -10.36 23.59
N THR A 164 0.78 -11.08 23.32
CA THR A 164 0.53 -11.82 22.08
C THR A 164 0.35 -10.87 20.89
N ALA A 165 -0.49 -9.84 21.00
CA ALA A 165 -0.71 -8.85 19.96
C ALA A 165 0.56 -8.04 19.62
N LYS A 166 1.35 -7.65 20.63
CA LYS A 166 2.66 -6.99 20.41
C LYS A 166 3.61 -7.88 19.64
N LYS A 167 3.71 -9.16 20.02
CA LYS A 167 4.56 -10.13 19.35
C LYS A 167 4.11 -10.39 17.90
N ALA A 168 2.81 -10.49 17.69
CA ALA A 168 2.21 -10.64 16.36
C ALA A 168 2.49 -9.43 15.46
N GLY A 169 2.27 -8.21 15.96
CA GLY A 169 2.58 -6.99 15.22
C GLY A 169 4.05 -6.85 14.89
N MET A 170 4.95 -7.14 15.85
CA MET A 170 6.39 -7.10 15.61
C MET A 170 6.82 -8.14 14.56
N LYS A 171 6.27 -9.35 14.61
CA LYS A 171 6.52 -10.39 13.61
C LYS A 171 6.11 -9.94 12.21
N ALA A 172 4.92 -9.34 12.07
CA ALA A 172 4.46 -8.79 10.80
C ALA A 172 5.38 -7.68 10.28
N LEU A 173 5.77 -6.74 11.15
CA LEU A 173 6.69 -5.66 10.79
C LEU A 173 8.04 -6.18 10.29
N ILE A 174 8.67 -7.08 11.05
CA ILE A 174 9.99 -7.62 10.70
C ILE A 174 9.96 -8.37 9.38
N ILE A 175 8.99 -9.27 9.19
CA ILE A 175 8.91 -10.08 7.96
C ILE A 175 8.66 -9.18 6.75
N THR A 176 7.75 -8.22 6.84
CA THR A 176 7.46 -7.33 5.73
C THR A 176 8.59 -6.34 5.44
N HIS A 177 9.35 -5.94 6.47
CA HIS A 177 10.51 -5.08 6.29
C HIS A 177 11.71 -5.83 5.67
N ILE A 178 11.92 -7.10 6.04
CA ILE A 178 12.91 -7.96 5.34
C ILE A 178 12.56 -8.05 3.85
N GLY A 179 11.29 -8.24 3.51
CA GLY A 179 10.85 -8.20 2.11
C GLY A 179 11.12 -6.86 1.43
N ALA A 180 10.89 -5.75 2.13
CA ALA A 180 11.16 -4.41 1.60
C ALA A 180 12.61 -4.19 1.18
N LEU A 181 13.59 -4.91 1.77
CA LEU A 181 14.99 -4.87 1.33
C LEU A 181 15.12 -5.21 -0.16
N GLY A 182 14.29 -6.10 -0.68
CA GLY A 182 14.23 -6.39 -2.12
C GLY A 182 13.85 -5.14 -2.93
N LEU A 183 12.86 -4.39 -2.48
CA LEU A 183 12.45 -3.16 -3.17
C LEU A 183 13.51 -2.04 -3.04
N TYR A 184 14.20 -1.93 -1.88
CA TYR A 184 15.34 -1.03 -1.70
C TYR A 184 16.46 -1.33 -2.70
N LEU A 185 16.88 -2.59 -2.78
CA LEU A 185 17.95 -3.01 -3.68
C LEU A 185 17.53 -2.86 -5.15
N GLY A 186 16.30 -3.22 -5.49
CA GLY A 186 15.75 -3.03 -6.84
C GLY A 186 15.77 -1.57 -7.26
N ALA A 187 15.32 -0.66 -6.40
CA ALA A 187 15.34 0.78 -6.65
C ALA A 187 16.77 1.31 -6.81
N ALA A 188 17.72 0.84 -5.98
CA ALA A 188 19.12 1.24 -6.07
C ALA A 188 19.78 0.79 -7.38
N ILE A 189 19.48 -0.45 -7.84
CA ILE A 189 19.99 -0.96 -9.12
C ILE A 189 19.44 -0.16 -10.29
N VAL A 190 18.13 0.11 -10.31
CA VAL A 190 17.50 0.92 -11.37
C VAL A 190 18.15 2.29 -11.40
N PHE A 191 18.25 2.96 -10.26
CA PHE A 191 18.87 4.28 -10.17
C PHE A 191 20.33 4.30 -10.64
N ALA A 192 21.14 3.32 -10.21
CA ALA A 192 22.55 3.25 -10.57
C ALA A 192 22.79 3.10 -12.09
N HIS A 193 21.87 2.45 -12.83
CA HIS A 193 22.03 2.20 -14.26
C HIS A 193 21.27 3.20 -15.14
N THR A 194 20.22 3.83 -14.63
CA THR A 194 19.35 4.70 -15.45
C THR A 194 19.31 6.16 -14.97
N GLY A 195 19.84 6.45 -13.78
CA GLY A 195 19.80 7.79 -13.18
C GLY A 195 18.42 8.24 -12.71
N THR A 196 17.40 7.34 -12.71
CA THR A 196 16.04 7.68 -12.30
C THR A 196 15.42 6.55 -11.47
N PHE A 197 14.42 6.88 -10.64
CA PHE A 197 13.61 5.88 -9.91
C PHE A 197 12.33 5.49 -10.64
N ALA A 198 12.09 5.97 -11.85
CA ALA A 198 10.89 5.65 -12.62
C ALA A 198 10.76 4.14 -12.84
N ILE A 199 9.57 3.59 -12.58
CA ILE A 199 9.32 2.15 -12.75
C ILE A 199 9.47 1.76 -14.23
N THR A 200 9.10 2.64 -15.15
CA THR A 200 9.24 2.46 -16.58
C THR A 200 10.71 2.31 -17.04
N ALA A 201 11.66 2.80 -16.25
CA ALA A 201 13.09 2.65 -16.54
C ALA A 201 13.57 1.19 -16.47
N ILE A 202 12.80 0.30 -15.83
CA ILE A 202 13.09 -1.15 -15.81
C ILE A 202 13.14 -1.71 -17.23
N ALA A 203 12.31 -1.21 -18.15
CA ALA A 203 12.31 -1.66 -19.55
C ALA A 203 13.66 -1.47 -20.26
N GLY A 204 14.40 -0.41 -19.90
CA GLY A 204 15.71 -0.08 -20.50
C GLY A 204 16.90 -0.86 -19.95
N LEU A 205 16.70 -1.68 -18.91
CA LEU A 205 17.76 -2.52 -18.35
C LEU A 205 18.06 -3.73 -19.26
N ASP A 206 19.31 -4.19 -19.25
CA ASP A 206 19.67 -5.45 -19.88
C ASP A 206 18.93 -6.64 -19.24
N ALA A 207 18.76 -7.74 -19.97
CA ALA A 207 17.93 -8.88 -19.54
C ALA A 207 18.34 -9.45 -18.17
N LYS A 208 19.62 -9.46 -17.85
CA LYS A 208 20.14 -9.97 -16.58
C LYS A 208 19.78 -9.05 -15.41
N LEU A 209 20.00 -7.75 -15.53
CA LEU A 209 19.67 -6.76 -14.50
C LEU A 209 18.16 -6.66 -14.32
N LYS A 210 17.40 -6.69 -15.43
CA LYS A 210 15.94 -6.72 -15.41
C LYS A 210 15.42 -7.92 -14.62
N ALA A 211 15.97 -9.12 -14.85
CA ALA A 211 15.61 -10.32 -14.09
C ALA A 211 15.90 -10.14 -12.58
N ILE A 212 17.08 -9.62 -12.24
CA ILE A 212 17.46 -9.38 -10.84
C ILE A 212 16.50 -8.39 -10.17
N VAL A 213 16.21 -7.25 -10.80
CA VAL A 213 15.30 -6.24 -10.26
C VAL A 213 13.89 -6.82 -10.07
N LEU A 214 13.35 -7.52 -11.06
CA LEU A 214 12.03 -8.13 -10.97
C LEU A 214 11.95 -9.21 -9.87
N LEU A 215 12.99 -10.04 -9.70
CA LEU A 215 13.05 -11.01 -8.60
C LEU A 215 13.15 -10.35 -7.23
N LEU A 216 13.86 -9.23 -7.10
CA LEU A 216 13.93 -8.45 -5.87
C LEU A 216 12.57 -7.81 -5.54
N VAL A 217 11.85 -7.31 -6.54
CA VAL A 217 10.48 -6.80 -6.37
C VAL A 217 9.52 -7.94 -6.01
N LEU A 218 9.67 -9.12 -6.62
CA LEU A 218 8.90 -10.32 -6.28
C LEU A 218 9.15 -10.76 -4.84
N PHE A 219 10.38 -10.72 -4.36
CA PHE A 219 10.72 -11.01 -2.96
C PHE A 219 9.99 -10.05 -1.98
N ALA A 220 9.93 -8.76 -2.32
CA ALA A 220 9.13 -7.81 -1.53
C ALA A 220 7.63 -8.15 -1.58
N ALA A 221 7.14 -8.57 -2.74
CA ALA A 221 5.75 -9.01 -2.90
C ALA A 221 5.42 -10.25 -2.05
N TRP A 222 6.31 -11.24 -2.00
CA TRP A 222 6.13 -12.44 -1.15
C TRP A 222 5.89 -12.09 0.31
N ALA A 223 6.72 -11.22 0.86
CA ALA A 223 6.62 -10.83 2.26
C ALA A 223 5.29 -10.13 2.58
N LYS A 224 4.86 -9.19 1.73
CA LYS A 224 3.62 -8.42 1.92
C LYS A 224 2.38 -9.28 1.65
N SER A 225 2.43 -10.14 0.62
CA SER A 225 1.32 -11.00 0.22
C SER A 225 1.24 -12.29 1.02
N ALA A 226 2.09 -12.45 2.03
CA ALA A 226 2.15 -13.64 2.88
C ALA A 226 2.30 -14.94 2.08
N GLN A 227 3.14 -14.91 1.03
CA GLN A 227 3.45 -16.11 0.24
C GLN A 227 4.54 -16.95 0.93
N VAL A 228 4.62 -18.22 0.58
CA VAL A 228 5.64 -19.14 1.12
C VAL A 228 7.03 -18.68 0.63
N PRO A 229 8.04 -18.60 1.52
CA PRO A 229 8.06 -19.02 2.92
C PRO A 229 7.66 -17.91 3.93
N MET A 230 7.28 -16.71 3.47
CA MET A 230 7.08 -15.54 4.33
C MET A 230 5.66 -15.39 4.92
N TYR A 231 4.81 -16.42 4.82
CA TYR A 231 3.40 -16.41 5.24
C TYR A 231 3.18 -16.34 6.76
N MET A 232 4.20 -16.66 7.56
CA MET A 232 4.07 -16.89 9.01
C MET A 232 3.54 -15.71 9.84
N TRP A 233 3.57 -14.49 9.31
CA TRP A 233 3.02 -13.34 10.00
C TRP A 233 1.49 -13.26 9.88
N LEU A 234 0.92 -13.79 8.79
CA LEU A 234 -0.51 -13.67 8.47
C LEU A 234 -1.42 -14.33 9.52
N PRO A 235 -1.21 -15.61 9.92
CA PRO A 235 -2.00 -16.22 10.98
C PRO A 235 -1.85 -15.48 12.32
N SER A 236 -0.65 -15.00 12.65
CA SER A 236 -0.40 -14.26 13.88
C SER A 236 -1.12 -12.90 13.89
N ALA A 237 -1.33 -12.28 12.72
CA ALA A 237 -1.97 -10.99 12.59
C ALA A 237 -3.48 -11.01 12.90
N MET A 238 -4.09 -12.20 13.06
CA MET A 238 -5.48 -12.36 13.50
C MET A 238 -5.73 -11.93 14.95
N GLU A 239 -4.68 -11.61 15.72
CA GLU A 239 -4.79 -10.92 17.02
C GLU A 239 -5.34 -9.48 16.90
N ALA A 240 -5.44 -8.96 15.68
CA ALA A 240 -5.99 -7.64 15.40
C ALA A 240 -7.53 -7.60 15.57
N PRO A 241 -8.12 -6.41 15.85
CA PRO A 241 -9.58 -6.25 15.80
C PRO A 241 -10.16 -6.65 14.45
N THR A 242 -11.38 -7.21 14.43
CA THR A 242 -12.04 -7.68 13.19
C THR A 242 -12.04 -6.66 12.04
N PRO A 243 -12.32 -5.36 12.25
CA PRO A 243 -12.24 -4.37 11.17
C PRO A 243 -10.84 -4.26 10.55
N VAL A 244 -9.80 -4.42 11.38
CA VAL A 244 -8.39 -4.42 10.91
C VAL A 244 -8.13 -5.64 10.04
N SER A 245 -8.50 -6.82 10.52
CA SER A 245 -8.32 -8.07 9.77
C SER A 245 -9.06 -8.02 8.44
N ALA A 246 -10.28 -7.49 8.41
CA ALA A 246 -11.05 -7.32 7.18
C ALA A 246 -10.34 -6.40 6.17
N TYR A 247 -9.72 -5.31 6.62
CA TYR A 247 -9.01 -4.38 5.73
C TYR A 247 -7.64 -4.90 5.32
N LEU A 248 -6.81 -5.31 6.28
CA LEU A 248 -5.44 -5.78 6.03
C LEU A 248 -5.40 -7.03 5.13
N HIS A 249 -6.22 -8.03 5.44
CA HIS A 249 -6.16 -9.33 4.76
C HIS A 249 -7.10 -9.39 3.55
N GLY A 250 -8.27 -8.77 3.65
CA GLY A 250 -9.26 -8.78 2.56
C GLY A 250 -8.90 -7.84 1.40
N ALA A 251 -8.56 -6.59 1.70
CA ALA A 251 -8.58 -5.55 0.69
C ALA A 251 -7.27 -4.80 0.49
N SER A 252 -6.31 -4.84 1.41
CA SER A 252 -5.19 -3.90 1.33
C SER A 252 -3.81 -4.54 1.44
N MET A 253 -3.31 -4.84 2.63
CA MET A 253 -1.90 -5.19 2.85
C MET A 253 -1.41 -6.36 1.98
N VAL A 254 -2.19 -7.44 1.91
CA VAL A 254 -1.84 -8.61 1.08
C VAL A 254 -1.83 -8.26 -0.40
N LYS A 255 -2.66 -7.31 -0.83
CA LYS A 255 -2.74 -6.85 -2.23
C LYS A 255 -1.61 -5.86 -2.59
N VAL A 256 -0.93 -5.26 -1.61
CA VAL A 256 0.24 -4.39 -1.85
C VAL A 256 1.31 -5.11 -2.65
N GLY A 257 1.67 -6.34 -2.24
CA GLY A 257 2.69 -7.12 -2.94
C GLY A 257 2.30 -7.41 -4.39
N VAL A 258 1.06 -7.85 -4.60
CA VAL A 258 0.52 -8.09 -5.95
C VAL A 258 0.55 -6.81 -6.79
N CYS A 259 0.13 -5.68 -6.23
CA CYS A 259 0.10 -4.39 -6.93
C CYS A 259 1.51 -3.94 -7.35
N VAL A 260 2.48 -3.98 -6.43
CA VAL A 260 3.86 -3.57 -6.70
C VAL A 260 4.52 -4.45 -7.77
N PHE A 261 4.36 -5.77 -7.66
CA PHE A 261 4.94 -6.69 -8.61
C PHE A 261 4.27 -6.60 -10.00
N ALA A 262 2.94 -6.55 -10.05
CA ALA A 262 2.21 -6.39 -11.32
C ALA A 262 2.59 -5.09 -12.04
N ARG A 263 2.74 -3.98 -11.31
CA ARG A 263 3.19 -2.72 -11.90
C ARG A 263 4.61 -2.81 -12.45
N ALA A 264 5.53 -3.46 -11.74
CA ALA A 264 6.89 -3.68 -12.21
C ALA A 264 6.91 -4.56 -13.48
N LEU A 265 6.10 -5.63 -13.51
CA LEU A 265 5.99 -6.51 -14.69
C LEU A 265 5.44 -5.76 -15.92
N VAL A 266 4.36 -5.03 -15.77
CA VAL A 266 3.75 -4.24 -16.87
C VAL A 266 4.73 -3.21 -17.40
N SER A 267 5.50 -2.57 -16.51
CA SER A 267 6.49 -1.55 -16.89
C SER A 267 7.78 -2.12 -17.47
N ALA A 268 8.07 -3.40 -17.25
CA ALA A 268 9.31 -4.03 -17.71
C ALA A 268 9.31 -4.38 -19.23
N GLY A 269 8.13 -4.42 -19.86
CA GLY A 269 7.99 -4.88 -21.25
C GLY A 269 8.22 -6.38 -21.39
N GLU A 270 9.31 -6.80 -22.00
CA GLU A 270 9.68 -8.20 -22.05
C GLU A 270 10.11 -8.73 -20.68
N ILE A 271 9.47 -9.82 -20.24
CA ILE A 271 9.71 -10.45 -18.94
C ILE A 271 10.69 -11.61 -19.14
N PRO A 272 11.85 -11.62 -18.48
CA PRO A 272 12.76 -12.76 -18.51
C PRO A 272 12.08 -14.04 -18.02
N GLU A 273 12.23 -15.16 -18.72
CA GLU A 273 11.57 -16.45 -18.43
C GLU A 273 11.76 -16.90 -16.99
N ILE A 274 12.95 -16.69 -16.43
CA ILE A 274 13.26 -17.07 -15.04
C ILE A 274 12.31 -16.40 -14.03
N VAL A 275 11.91 -15.14 -14.26
CA VAL A 275 10.99 -14.40 -13.40
C VAL A 275 9.60 -15.04 -13.45
N GLY A 276 9.14 -15.40 -14.66
CA GLY A 276 7.87 -16.09 -14.86
C GLY A 276 7.83 -17.45 -14.15
N TRP A 277 8.86 -18.26 -14.33
CA TRP A 277 8.95 -19.58 -13.68
C TRP A 277 8.97 -19.47 -12.15
N VAL A 278 9.79 -18.56 -11.58
CA VAL A 278 9.87 -18.37 -10.15
C VAL A 278 8.52 -17.91 -9.58
N ALA A 279 7.83 -16.97 -10.25
CA ALA A 279 6.53 -16.49 -9.82
C ALA A 279 5.45 -17.58 -9.87
N ILE A 280 5.44 -18.41 -10.91
CA ILE A 280 4.50 -19.53 -11.06
C ILE A 280 4.74 -20.59 -9.99
N ILE A 281 6.00 -21.00 -9.78
CA ILE A 281 6.36 -22.01 -8.77
C ILE A 281 5.95 -21.54 -7.38
N ASP A 282 6.26 -20.28 -7.04
CA ASP A 282 5.87 -19.69 -5.75
C ASP A 282 4.33 -19.67 -5.57
N ALA A 283 3.60 -19.25 -6.60
CA ALA A 283 2.15 -19.24 -6.56
C ALA A 283 1.57 -20.66 -6.37
N MET A 284 2.11 -21.67 -7.05
CA MET A 284 1.68 -23.08 -6.90
C MET A 284 1.99 -23.59 -5.50
N VAL A 285 3.19 -23.34 -4.98
CA VAL A 285 3.57 -23.77 -3.63
C VAL A 285 2.68 -23.06 -2.58
N THR A 286 2.49 -21.77 -2.71
CA THR A 286 1.64 -21.01 -1.77
C THR A 286 0.19 -21.50 -1.81
N MET A 287 -0.34 -21.82 -2.98
CA MET A 287 -1.68 -22.36 -3.12
C MET A 287 -1.82 -23.73 -2.45
N LEU A 288 -0.83 -24.62 -2.60
CA LEU A 288 -0.81 -25.92 -1.93
C LEU A 288 -0.73 -25.81 -0.40
N PHE A 289 0.00 -24.82 0.11
CA PHE A 289 0.08 -24.58 1.56
C PHE A 289 -1.17 -23.88 2.13
N GLY A 290 -1.97 -23.22 1.30
CA GLY A 290 -3.20 -22.53 1.70
C GLY A 290 -4.41 -23.46 1.84
N PHE A 291 -4.30 -24.69 1.36
CA PHE A 291 -5.28 -25.76 1.57
C PHE A 291 -4.89 -26.59 2.78
#